data_c9dcdb4f6b8b893b38ad678f16d4d2d1
#
_entry.id   c9dcdb4f6b8b893b38ad678f16d4d2d1
#
_cell.length_a   1.000
_cell.length_b   1.000
_cell.length_c   1.000
_cell.angle_alpha   90.00
_cell.angle_beta   90.00
_cell.angle_gamma   90.00
#
_symmetry.space_group_name_H-M   'P 1'
#
loop_
_entity.id
_entity.type
_entity.pdbx_description
1 polymer ?
#
loop_
_entity_poly.entity_id
_entity_poly.type
_entity_poly.pdbx_seq_one_letter_code
_entity_poly.pdbx_strand_id
1 'polypeptide(L)'
;MPPTASPLTPRRRRRLGLFALASVLAVSGLLAAVLSPDGAQPARPRISDSTLTVATWNMCGVRQWGCADTGSAAAKRRAVERLVRAGADVVLLQEACATHAESVRAALGDSWQLAFRSYTWRTGAGHEGTVRCEGKGLGSAGIAILSARPLSSVRSVPSRQPVAGVGRGILCASVAAVDVRVCNAHLSVPDADRAHPTWEYRDDQLRALVAAVPGRRSVFGGDFNLNPPGARNASGWVWPSVAYDAYRECDQGAASDRSARPTHVSGHKLDYLFTGLPKSACTVRDTGVSDHRALLMRVATR
;
A
#
# COMPACT_ATOMS: atom_id res chain seq x y z
N MET A 1 -52.93 -5.98 27.63
CA MET A 1 -54.20 -6.06 26.85
C MET A 1 -54.04 -5.20 25.64
N PRO A 2 -54.23 -5.78 24.43
CA PRO A 2 -54.09 -5.05 23.18
C PRO A 2 -55.42 -4.39 22.76
N PRO A 3 -55.42 -3.64 21.68
CA PRO A 3 -56.23 -4.15 20.58
C PRO A 3 -55.53 -4.25 19.23
N THR A 4 -55.97 -5.29 18.60
CA THR A 4 -55.95 -5.75 17.23
C THR A 4 -56.59 -4.76 16.24
N ALA A 5 -56.04 -4.67 15.00
CA ALA A 5 -56.80 -4.35 13.83
C ALA A 5 -56.22 -5.05 12.61
N SER A 6 -57.07 -5.76 11.93
CA SER A 6 -56.90 -6.62 10.76
C SER A 6 -56.92 -5.87 9.40
N PRO A 7 -56.80 -6.58 8.28
CA PRO A 7 -56.16 -6.12 7.07
C PRO A 7 -57.16 -5.70 5.98
N LEU A 8 -56.68 -4.97 4.97
CA LEU A 8 -57.44 -4.72 3.75
C LEU A 8 -56.72 -5.26 2.52
N THR A 9 -57.38 -6.16 1.85
CA THR A 9 -57.08 -6.90 0.63
C THR A 9 -57.27 -6.06 -0.66
N PRO A 10 -56.82 -6.53 -1.81
CA PRO A 10 -56.52 -5.75 -2.99
C PRO A 10 -57.66 -5.73 -4.03
N ARG A 11 -57.72 -4.68 -4.81
CA ARG A 11 -58.58 -4.64 -6.01
C ARG A 11 -57.78 -4.84 -7.30
N ARG A 12 -58.00 -6.00 -7.93
CA ARG A 12 -57.72 -6.31 -9.34
C ARG A 12 -58.49 -5.29 -10.23
N ARG A 13 -57.79 -4.74 -11.22
CA ARG A 13 -58.44 -4.32 -12.48
C ARG A 13 -57.74 -4.94 -13.66
N ARG A 14 -58.47 -5.86 -14.31
CA ARG A 14 -58.22 -6.35 -15.67
C ARG A 14 -58.60 -5.21 -16.65
N ARG A 15 -57.81 -4.99 -17.67
CA ARG A 15 -58.33 -4.51 -18.97
C ARG A 15 -57.69 -5.31 -20.09
N LEU A 16 -58.59 -5.84 -20.91
CA LEU A 16 -58.37 -6.57 -22.15
C LEU A 16 -57.94 -5.59 -23.27
N GLY A 17 -57.11 -6.08 -24.13
CA GLY A 17 -57.31 -6.21 -25.57
C GLY A 17 -56.97 -5.01 -26.42
N LEU A 18 -56.04 -5.18 -27.35
CA LEU A 18 -56.38 -5.12 -28.78
C LEU A 18 -55.18 -5.56 -29.61
N PHE A 19 -55.42 -6.51 -30.47
CA PHE A 19 -54.51 -6.95 -31.54
C PHE A 19 -54.49 -5.87 -32.64
N ALA A 20 -53.31 -5.54 -33.14
CA ALA A 20 -53.15 -4.92 -34.45
C ALA A 20 -52.00 -5.60 -35.18
N LEU A 21 -52.34 -6.36 -36.20
CA LEU A 21 -51.41 -6.81 -37.25
C LEU A 21 -51.00 -5.58 -38.08
N ALA A 22 -49.71 -5.46 -38.35
CA ALA A 22 -49.23 -4.65 -39.49
C ALA A 22 -47.89 -5.18 -39.98
N SER A 23 -47.95 -5.83 -41.11
CA SER A 23 -47.11 -5.75 -42.32
C SER A 23 -45.58 -5.80 -42.21
N VAL A 24 -45.08 -6.91 -42.70
CA VAL A 24 -43.70 -7.15 -43.13
C VAL A 24 -43.34 -6.22 -44.29
N LEU A 25 -42.35 -5.38 -44.13
CA LEU A 25 -41.60 -4.78 -45.24
C LEU A 25 -40.14 -5.18 -45.08
N ALA A 26 -39.71 -6.08 -45.98
CA ALA A 26 -38.32 -6.46 -46.15
C ALA A 26 -37.58 -5.27 -46.79
N VAL A 27 -36.70 -4.64 -46.01
CA VAL A 27 -35.68 -3.73 -46.54
C VAL A 27 -34.33 -4.45 -46.45
N SER A 28 -33.85 -4.87 -47.63
CA SER A 28 -32.50 -5.35 -47.84
C SER A 28 -31.54 -4.17 -47.70
N GLY A 29 -31.02 -3.94 -46.49
CA GLY A 29 -29.98 -2.96 -46.21
C GLY A 29 -28.61 -3.64 -46.24
N LEU A 30 -27.78 -3.27 -47.22
CA LEU A 30 -26.35 -3.61 -47.26
C LEU A 30 -25.70 -3.30 -45.91
N LEU A 31 -25.21 -4.32 -45.22
CA LEU A 31 -24.27 -4.16 -44.10
C LEU A 31 -22.93 -3.70 -44.71
N ALA A 32 -22.69 -2.41 -44.76
CA ALA A 32 -21.35 -1.86 -44.84
C ALA A 32 -20.67 -2.12 -43.46
N ALA A 33 -19.82 -3.12 -43.39
CA ALA A 33 -18.95 -3.31 -42.25
C ALA A 33 -18.00 -2.10 -42.18
N VAL A 34 -18.34 -1.15 -41.34
CA VAL A 34 -17.39 -0.12 -40.90
C VAL A 34 -16.34 -0.82 -40.04
N LEU A 35 -15.21 -1.17 -40.66
CA LEU A 35 -14.00 -1.52 -39.95
C LEU A 35 -13.60 -0.28 -39.14
N SER A 36 -13.94 -0.27 -37.85
CA SER A 36 -13.38 0.71 -36.92
C SER A 36 -11.88 0.53 -36.91
N PRO A 37 -11.10 1.58 -37.16
CA PRO A 37 -9.66 1.47 -37.03
C PRO A 37 -9.33 1.13 -35.58
N ASP A 38 -8.40 0.20 -35.41
CA ASP A 38 -7.82 -0.29 -34.19
C ASP A 38 -7.92 0.72 -33.05
N GLY A 39 -8.62 0.32 -31.99
CA GLY A 39 -8.54 1.00 -30.70
C GLY A 39 -7.10 0.96 -30.22
N ALA A 40 -6.32 1.97 -30.57
CA ALA A 40 -4.99 2.16 -30.06
C ALA A 40 -5.08 2.16 -28.54
N GLN A 41 -4.76 1.04 -27.90
CA GLN A 41 -4.56 1.00 -26.47
C GLN A 41 -3.57 2.11 -26.11
N PRO A 42 -3.88 2.97 -25.12
CA PRO A 42 -2.94 4.02 -24.73
C PRO A 42 -1.59 3.37 -24.46
N ALA A 43 -0.56 3.81 -25.19
CA ALA A 43 0.79 3.28 -25.09
C ALA A 43 1.18 3.30 -23.61
N ARG A 44 1.45 2.11 -23.04
CA ARG A 44 1.97 2.00 -21.67
C ARG A 44 3.24 2.87 -21.62
N PRO A 45 3.40 3.73 -20.61
CA PRO A 45 4.63 4.50 -20.47
C PRO A 45 5.81 3.52 -20.49
N ARG A 46 6.77 3.75 -21.40
CA ARG A 46 7.98 2.92 -21.47
C ARG A 46 8.69 3.05 -20.14
N ILE A 47 8.86 1.93 -19.44
CA ILE A 47 9.63 1.87 -18.22
C ILE A 47 11.08 2.23 -18.58
N SER A 48 11.55 3.38 -18.10
CA SER A 48 12.92 3.84 -18.37
C SER A 48 13.90 3.13 -17.46
N ASP A 49 14.92 2.47 -18.02
CA ASP A 49 15.97 1.84 -17.21
C ASP A 49 16.91 2.84 -16.53
N SER A 50 16.76 4.14 -16.81
CA SER A 50 17.57 5.20 -16.18
C SER A 50 16.94 5.79 -14.92
N THR A 51 15.67 5.46 -14.62
CA THR A 51 14.96 5.96 -13.44
C THR A 51 14.11 4.88 -12.82
N LEU A 52 13.87 5.01 -11.50
CA LEU A 52 12.95 4.21 -10.72
C LEU A 52 12.09 5.12 -9.87
N THR A 53 10.78 4.96 -9.90
CA THR A 53 9.87 5.65 -9.00
C THR A 53 9.30 4.64 -8.01
N VAL A 54 9.57 4.87 -6.73
CA VAL A 54 9.06 4.03 -5.63
C VAL A 54 8.01 4.82 -4.87
N ALA A 55 6.86 4.20 -4.65
CA ALA A 55 5.84 4.71 -3.74
C ALA A 55 5.83 3.91 -2.44
N THR A 56 5.48 4.56 -1.32
CA THR A 56 5.10 3.87 -0.08
C THR A 56 3.75 4.37 0.40
N TRP A 57 2.95 3.47 0.96
CA TRP A 57 1.63 3.82 1.48
C TRP A 57 1.12 2.78 2.49
N ASN A 58 0.89 3.22 3.73
CA ASN A 58 0.05 2.45 4.65
C ASN A 58 -1.40 2.59 4.16
N MET A 59 -1.94 1.48 3.63
CA MET A 59 -3.25 1.50 2.99
C MET A 59 -4.42 1.35 3.97
N CYS A 60 -4.12 1.23 5.28
CA CYS A 60 -5.13 1.05 6.32
C CYS A 60 -6.14 -0.05 5.95
N GLY A 61 -5.62 -1.20 5.52
CA GLY A 61 -6.44 -2.34 5.06
C GLY A 61 -6.87 -3.27 6.20
N VAL A 62 -6.24 -3.16 7.35
CA VAL A 62 -6.50 -3.99 8.54
C VAL A 62 -7.58 -3.31 9.39
N ARG A 63 -8.85 -3.61 9.08
CA ARG A 63 -10.02 -2.91 9.64
C ARG A 63 -10.04 -2.85 11.16
N GLN A 64 -9.63 -3.93 11.83
CA GLN A 64 -9.58 -4.01 13.29
C GLN A 64 -8.51 -3.12 13.96
N TRP A 65 -7.69 -2.41 13.18
CA TRP A 65 -6.70 -1.45 13.67
C TRP A 65 -7.14 0.02 13.52
N GLY A 66 -8.44 0.27 13.51
CA GLY A 66 -9.01 1.60 13.36
C GLY A 66 -9.30 1.99 11.90
N CYS A 67 -9.15 1.04 10.97
CA CYS A 67 -9.29 1.26 9.55
C CYS A 67 -10.68 0.96 8.95
N ALA A 68 -11.70 0.77 9.80
CA ALA A 68 -13.03 0.36 9.33
C ALA A 68 -13.66 1.34 8.34
N ASP A 69 -13.46 2.64 8.57
CA ASP A 69 -14.13 3.72 7.84
C ASP A 69 -13.24 4.41 6.78
N THR A 70 -12.04 3.90 6.54
CA THR A 70 -11.09 4.50 5.58
C THR A 70 -11.35 4.12 4.12
N GLY A 71 -12.49 3.48 3.83
CA GLY A 71 -12.88 3.15 2.46
C GLY A 71 -12.81 1.65 2.12
N SER A 72 -13.48 1.28 1.04
CA SER A 72 -13.58 -0.11 0.59
C SER A 72 -12.28 -0.62 -0.05
N ALA A 73 -12.13 -1.96 -0.11
CA ALA A 73 -11.03 -2.62 -0.82
C ALA A 73 -10.90 -2.15 -2.28
N ALA A 74 -12.03 -1.97 -2.97
CA ALA A 74 -12.05 -1.46 -4.34
C ALA A 74 -11.55 0.00 -4.43
N ALA A 75 -11.89 0.84 -3.45
CA ALA A 75 -11.39 2.22 -3.40
C ALA A 75 -9.88 2.26 -3.15
N LYS A 76 -9.38 1.42 -2.24
CA LYS A 76 -7.94 1.26 -1.96
C LYS A 76 -7.17 0.73 -3.17
N ARG A 77 -7.72 -0.25 -3.90
CA ARG A 77 -7.16 -0.71 -5.18
C ARG A 77 -7.03 0.43 -6.19
N ARG A 78 -8.10 1.21 -6.40
CA ARG A 78 -8.06 2.39 -7.29
C ARG A 78 -7.05 3.44 -6.83
N ALA A 79 -6.79 3.56 -5.54
CA ALA A 79 -5.73 4.43 -5.02
C ALA A 79 -4.35 3.95 -5.48
N VAL A 80 -4.04 2.66 -5.37
CA VAL A 80 -2.77 2.10 -5.89
C VAL A 80 -2.66 2.29 -7.41
N GLU A 81 -3.74 2.03 -8.15
CA GLU A 81 -3.76 2.28 -9.60
C GLU A 81 -3.46 3.76 -9.94
N ARG A 82 -3.93 4.73 -9.11
CA ARG A 82 -3.56 6.15 -9.27
C ARG A 82 -2.09 6.41 -9.00
N LEU A 83 -1.47 5.75 -8.00
CA LEU A 83 -0.03 5.85 -7.76
C LEU A 83 0.78 5.32 -8.95
N VAL A 84 0.36 4.20 -9.52
CA VAL A 84 0.98 3.63 -10.73
C VAL A 84 0.83 4.57 -11.94
N ARG A 85 -0.36 5.12 -12.15
CA ARG A 85 -0.57 6.14 -13.21
C ARG A 85 0.25 7.42 -12.98
N ALA A 86 0.59 7.73 -11.72
CA ALA A 86 1.49 8.82 -11.37
C ALA A 86 2.98 8.46 -11.58
N GLY A 87 3.26 7.26 -12.08
CA GLY A 87 4.59 6.80 -12.49
C GLY A 87 5.26 5.85 -11.50
N ALA A 88 4.60 5.35 -10.47
CA ALA A 88 5.21 4.39 -9.56
C ALA A 88 5.52 3.07 -10.30
N ASP A 89 6.79 2.68 -10.33
CA ASP A 89 7.29 1.39 -10.81
C ASP A 89 7.23 0.32 -9.71
N VAL A 90 7.39 0.74 -8.45
CA VAL A 90 7.34 -0.10 -7.25
C VAL A 90 6.43 0.56 -6.22
N VAL A 91 5.57 -0.23 -5.57
CA VAL A 91 4.70 0.24 -4.47
C VAL A 91 4.92 -0.63 -3.24
N LEU A 92 5.33 0.03 -2.15
CA LEU A 92 5.52 -0.55 -0.82
C LEU A 92 4.23 -0.32 -0.03
N LEU A 93 3.50 -1.39 0.32
CA LEU A 93 2.24 -1.30 1.05
C LEU A 93 2.40 -1.80 2.47
N GLN A 94 1.84 -1.09 3.43
CA GLN A 94 1.68 -1.51 4.82
C GLN A 94 0.18 -1.69 5.11
N GLU A 95 -0.12 -2.48 6.12
CA GLU A 95 -1.48 -2.88 6.50
C GLU A 95 -2.31 -3.44 5.33
N ALA A 96 -1.67 -4.18 4.47
CA ALA A 96 -2.33 -4.85 3.37
C ALA A 96 -2.91 -6.21 3.82
N CYS A 97 -4.11 -6.54 3.35
CA CYS A 97 -4.61 -7.91 3.41
C CYS A 97 -4.12 -8.69 2.18
N ALA A 98 -3.68 -9.92 2.37
CA ALA A 98 -3.07 -10.73 1.32
C ALA A 98 -3.94 -10.82 0.05
N THR A 99 -5.25 -11.08 0.22
CA THR A 99 -6.20 -11.15 -0.91
C THR A 99 -6.37 -9.79 -1.60
N HIS A 100 -6.34 -8.68 -0.84
CA HIS A 100 -6.40 -7.35 -1.45
C HIS A 100 -5.13 -7.02 -2.23
N ALA A 101 -3.95 -7.35 -1.69
CA ALA A 101 -2.69 -7.14 -2.38
C ALA A 101 -2.64 -7.93 -3.71
N GLU A 102 -3.12 -9.18 -3.71
CA GLU A 102 -3.22 -9.98 -4.92
C GLU A 102 -4.27 -9.42 -5.91
N SER A 103 -5.41 -8.94 -5.42
CA SER A 103 -6.41 -8.26 -6.26
C SER A 103 -5.86 -6.99 -6.91
N VAL A 104 -5.01 -6.25 -6.21
CA VAL A 104 -4.30 -5.08 -6.77
C VAL A 104 -3.33 -5.54 -7.86
N ARG A 105 -2.49 -6.54 -7.58
CA ARG A 105 -1.55 -7.10 -8.55
C ARG A 105 -2.26 -7.53 -9.82
N ALA A 106 -3.34 -8.31 -9.69
CA ALA A 106 -4.12 -8.77 -10.83
C ALA A 106 -4.72 -7.62 -11.65
N ALA A 107 -5.22 -6.57 -10.99
CA ALA A 107 -5.78 -5.40 -11.67
C ALA A 107 -4.72 -4.56 -12.41
N LEU A 108 -3.46 -4.59 -11.95
CA LEU A 108 -2.34 -3.91 -12.62
C LEU A 108 -1.82 -4.69 -13.83
N GLY A 109 -2.15 -5.97 -13.93
CA GLY A 109 -1.83 -6.85 -15.06
C GLY A 109 -0.67 -7.81 -14.79
N ASP A 110 -0.48 -8.78 -15.69
CA ASP A 110 0.40 -9.96 -15.49
C ASP A 110 1.89 -9.61 -15.38
N SER A 111 2.32 -8.45 -15.87
CA SER A 111 3.69 -7.99 -15.71
C SER A 111 4.03 -7.57 -14.28
N TRP A 112 3.02 -7.32 -13.42
CA TRP A 112 3.23 -6.94 -12.05
C TRP A 112 3.48 -8.15 -11.15
N GLN A 113 4.49 -8.02 -10.30
CA GLN A 113 4.86 -9.01 -9.31
C GLN A 113 4.50 -8.54 -7.91
N LEU A 114 4.19 -9.49 -7.05
CA LEU A 114 3.87 -9.28 -5.64
C LEU A 114 4.79 -10.12 -4.77
N ALA A 115 5.46 -9.47 -3.83
CA ALA A 115 6.05 -10.12 -2.67
C ALA A 115 5.27 -9.70 -1.43
N PHE A 116 4.94 -10.64 -0.55
CA PHE A 116 4.12 -10.42 0.64
C PHE A 116 4.75 -11.05 1.87
N ARG A 117 4.67 -10.36 3.02
CA ARG A 117 5.04 -10.86 4.33
C ARG A 117 3.93 -10.59 5.33
N SER A 118 3.42 -11.67 5.96
CA SER A 118 2.41 -11.57 7.00
C SER A 118 2.97 -10.97 8.29
N TYR A 119 2.14 -10.22 9.00
CA TYR A 119 2.36 -9.91 10.41
C TYR A 119 2.14 -11.16 11.27
N THR A 120 2.84 -11.21 12.39
CA THR A 120 2.65 -12.23 13.41
C THR A 120 2.07 -11.60 14.68
N TRP A 121 1.52 -12.41 15.54
CA TRP A 121 1.18 -12.02 16.90
C TRP A 121 1.74 -13.05 17.87
N ARG A 122 2.07 -12.59 19.06
CA ARG A 122 2.54 -13.43 20.16
C ARG A 122 1.79 -13.12 21.43
N THR A 123 1.59 -14.16 22.27
CA THR A 123 1.17 -13.98 23.67
C THR A 123 2.41 -14.09 24.58
N GLY A 124 2.32 -13.52 25.78
CA GLY A 124 3.36 -13.67 26.80
C GLY A 124 3.61 -15.14 27.21
N ALA A 125 2.66 -16.03 26.93
CA ALA A 125 2.80 -17.50 27.14
C ALA A 125 3.48 -18.23 25.95
N GLY A 126 4.01 -17.49 24.97
CA GLY A 126 4.76 -18.08 23.85
C GLY A 126 3.92 -18.60 22.68
N HIS A 127 2.59 -18.48 22.71
CA HIS A 127 1.78 -18.78 21.52
C HIS A 127 2.03 -17.74 20.43
N GLU A 128 2.24 -18.22 19.22
CA GLU A 128 2.46 -17.37 18.04
C GLU A 128 1.48 -17.77 16.92
N GLY A 129 1.07 -16.78 16.14
CA GLY A 129 0.20 -16.98 14.98
C GLY A 129 0.31 -15.84 13.99
N THR A 130 -0.37 -16.00 12.86
CA THR A 130 -0.46 -14.97 11.82
C THR A 130 -1.62 -14.04 12.10
N VAL A 131 -1.39 -12.73 12.02
CA VAL A 131 -2.47 -11.72 12.06
C VAL A 131 -3.33 -11.88 10.82
N ARG A 132 -4.63 -12.06 11.02
CA ARG A 132 -5.59 -12.17 9.92
C ARG A 132 -6.38 -10.86 9.78
N CYS A 133 -6.68 -10.50 8.54
CA CYS A 133 -7.63 -9.42 8.29
C CYS A 133 -9.03 -9.84 8.66
N GLU A 134 -9.76 -8.93 9.32
CA GLU A 134 -11.17 -9.12 9.63
C GLU A 134 -12.02 -9.09 8.37
N GLY A 135 -12.81 -10.15 8.18
CA GLY A 135 -13.67 -10.36 7.02
C GLY A 135 -13.38 -11.67 6.28
N LYS A 136 -14.42 -12.26 5.70
CA LYS A 136 -14.34 -13.56 5.01
C LYS A 136 -13.42 -13.45 3.78
N GLY A 137 -12.45 -14.35 3.69
CA GLY A 137 -11.60 -14.49 2.51
C GLY A 137 -10.50 -13.43 2.34
N LEU A 138 -10.26 -12.55 3.31
CA LEU A 138 -9.26 -11.48 3.20
C LEU A 138 -7.82 -11.94 3.43
N GLY A 139 -7.63 -13.11 4.02
CA GLY A 139 -6.31 -13.68 4.27
C GLY A 139 -5.59 -13.05 5.45
N SER A 140 -4.26 -13.11 5.44
CA SER A 140 -3.41 -12.50 6.47
C SER A 140 -3.23 -10.99 6.24
N ALA A 141 -3.02 -10.27 7.34
CA ALA A 141 -2.54 -8.89 7.31
C ALA A 141 -1.01 -8.87 7.17
N GLY A 142 -0.46 -7.88 6.49
CA GLY A 142 0.98 -7.82 6.28
C GLY A 142 1.46 -6.59 5.52
N ILE A 143 2.69 -6.71 5.04
CA ILE A 143 3.33 -5.75 4.13
C ILE A 143 3.55 -6.38 2.76
N ALA A 144 3.51 -5.55 1.73
CA ALA A 144 3.68 -6.01 0.35
C ALA A 144 4.65 -5.12 -0.44
N ILE A 145 5.34 -5.73 -1.40
CA ILE A 145 6.06 -5.04 -2.47
C ILE A 145 5.38 -5.42 -3.78
N LEU A 146 4.80 -4.46 -4.46
CA LEU A 146 4.32 -4.59 -5.84
C LEU A 146 5.35 -3.98 -6.78
N SER A 147 5.64 -4.62 -7.90
CA SER A 147 6.62 -4.12 -8.87
C SER A 147 6.19 -4.41 -10.30
N ALA A 148 6.29 -3.39 -11.15
CA ALA A 148 6.13 -3.51 -12.60
C ALA A 148 7.34 -4.21 -13.26
N ARG A 149 8.41 -4.44 -12.50
CA ARG A 149 9.67 -5.06 -12.95
C ARG A 149 9.91 -6.36 -12.20
N PRO A 150 10.65 -7.32 -12.77
CA PRO A 150 10.99 -8.56 -12.08
C PRO A 150 11.65 -8.32 -10.72
N LEU A 151 11.14 -9.00 -9.71
CA LEU A 151 11.71 -9.05 -8.37
C LEU A 151 12.58 -10.30 -8.22
N SER A 152 13.71 -10.16 -7.56
CA SER A 152 14.60 -11.26 -7.19
C SER A 152 15.05 -11.09 -5.74
N SER A 153 15.69 -12.12 -5.18
CA SER A 153 16.24 -12.08 -3.82
C SER A 153 15.23 -11.57 -2.78
N VAL A 154 13.96 -11.98 -2.90
CA VAL A 154 12.91 -11.62 -1.94
C VAL A 154 13.23 -12.27 -0.60
N ARG A 155 13.29 -11.46 0.45
CA ARG A 155 13.58 -11.96 1.81
C ARG A 155 12.94 -11.11 2.89
N SER A 156 12.49 -11.76 3.94
CA SER A 156 12.20 -11.10 5.23
C SER A 156 13.51 -10.81 5.96
N VAL A 157 13.60 -9.61 6.56
CA VAL A 157 14.76 -9.23 7.38
C VAL A 157 14.42 -9.50 8.84
N PRO A 158 15.18 -10.32 9.55
CA PRO A 158 15.02 -10.51 10.98
C PRO A 158 15.23 -9.19 11.72
N SER A 159 14.35 -8.90 12.66
CA SER A 159 14.46 -7.76 13.56
C SER A 159 13.76 -8.07 14.87
N ARG A 160 14.14 -7.38 15.94
CA ARG A 160 13.52 -7.57 17.26
C ARG A 160 12.03 -7.26 17.19
N GLN A 161 11.22 -8.11 17.79
CA GLN A 161 9.76 -7.99 17.78
C GLN A 161 9.24 -8.07 19.22
N PRO A 162 8.05 -7.50 19.51
CA PRO A 162 7.39 -7.62 20.80
C PRO A 162 7.29 -9.07 21.27
N VAL A 163 7.52 -9.30 22.55
CA VAL A 163 7.37 -10.63 23.19
C VAL A 163 5.88 -10.97 23.31
N ALA A 164 5.04 -9.98 23.59
CA ALA A 164 3.59 -10.13 23.66
C ALA A 164 2.93 -8.99 22.89
N GLY A 165 2.52 -9.25 21.66
CA GLY A 165 1.92 -8.23 20.80
C GLY A 165 1.99 -8.59 19.32
N VAL A 166 1.88 -7.57 18.48
CA VAL A 166 1.96 -7.73 17.02
C VAL A 166 3.40 -7.60 16.56
N GLY A 167 3.91 -8.66 15.95
CA GLY A 167 5.16 -8.65 15.21
C GLY A 167 4.96 -8.07 13.81
N ARG A 168 5.48 -6.88 13.59
CA ARG A 168 5.53 -6.21 12.28
C ARG A 168 6.81 -6.63 11.55
N GLY A 169 7.22 -5.94 10.47
CA GLY A 169 8.42 -6.47 9.86
C GLY A 169 8.96 -5.71 8.67
N ILE A 170 10.02 -6.29 8.13
CA ILE A 170 10.80 -5.77 7.01
C ILE A 170 10.82 -6.82 5.91
N LEU A 171 10.47 -6.42 4.68
CA LEU A 171 10.51 -7.24 3.47
C LEU A 171 11.38 -6.53 2.44
N CYS A 172 12.38 -7.20 1.92
CA CYS A 172 13.27 -6.67 0.89
C CYS A 172 13.23 -7.52 -0.36
N ALA A 173 13.45 -6.88 -1.50
CA ALA A 173 13.63 -7.51 -2.80
C ALA A 173 14.63 -6.72 -3.65
N SER A 174 15.19 -7.32 -4.69
CA SER A 174 15.96 -6.62 -5.71
C SER A 174 15.10 -6.42 -6.95
N VAL A 175 15.08 -5.20 -7.48
CA VAL A 175 14.48 -4.87 -8.79
C VAL A 175 15.56 -5.16 -9.84
N ALA A 176 15.54 -6.37 -10.41
CA ALA A 176 16.65 -6.93 -11.18
C ALA A 176 17.04 -6.06 -12.39
N ALA A 177 16.06 -5.51 -13.11
CA ALA A 177 16.29 -4.73 -14.33
C ALA A 177 17.13 -3.46 -14.12
N VAL A 178 17.21 -2.94 -12.90
CA VAL A 178 17.93 -1.71 -12.56
C VAL A 178 18.94 -1.92 -11.43
N ASP A 179 19.08 -3.14 -10.96
CA ASP A 179 19.96 -3.52 -9.83
C ASP A 179 19.81 -2.61 -8.62
N VAL A 180 18.56 -2.41 -8.19
CA VAL A 180 18.22 -1.60 -7.00
C VAL A 180 17.56 -2.49 -5.95
N ARG A 181 18.08 -2.44 -4.73
CA ARG A 181 17.44 -3.08 -3.58
C ARG A 181 16.30 -2.20 -3.10
N VAL A 182 15.10 -2.76 -2.96
CA VAL A 182 13.96 -2.10 -2.35
C VAL A 182 13.58 -2.81 -1.05
N CYS A 183 13.34 -2.05 0.03
CA CYS A 183 12.90 -2.61 1.29
C CYS A 183 11.65 -1.86 1.80
N ASN A 184 10.64 -2.63 2.17
CA ASN A 184 9.42 -2.17 2.80
C ASN A 184 9.45 -2.53 4.28
N ALA A 185 9.18 -1.57 5.15
CA ALA A 185 9.11 -1.78 6.59
C ALA A 185 7.79 -1.25 7.15
N HIS A 186 7.24 -1.98 8.13
CA HIS A 186 6.26 -1.45 9.05
C HIS A 186 6.83 -1.69 10.45
N LEU A 187 7.18 -0.64 11.15
CA LEU A 187 7.81 -0.75 12.45
C LEU A 187 6.76 -0.82 13.56
N SER A 188 7.16 -1.26 14.73
CA SER A 188 6.30 -1.31 15.92
C SER A 188 5.75 0.08 16.26
N VAL A 189 4.60 0.13 16.88
CA VAL A 189 4.12 1.35 17.55
C VAL A 189 4.80 1.50 18.91
N PRO A 190 4.76 2.67 19.55
CA PRO A 190 5.04 2.77 20.98
C PRO A 190 4.17 1.78 21.77
N ASP A 191 4.65 1.29 22.89
CA ASP A 191 3.94 0.36 23.78
C ASP A 191 3.44 -0.93 23.09
N ALA A 192 4.12 -1.35 22.02
CA ALA A 192 3.74 -2.52 21.22
C ALA A 192 3.79 -3.84 21.98
N ASP A 193 4.58 -3.92 23.04
CA ASP A 193 4.76 -5.11 23.84
C ASP A 193 3.94 -5.04 25.13
N ARG A 194 2.93 -5.88 25.25
CA ARG A 194 2.06 -5.94 26.45
C ARG A 194 2.79 -6.47 27.68
N ALA A 195 3.84 -7.28 27.51
CA ALA A 195 4.65 -7.78 28.61
C ALA A 195 5.68 -6.75 29.09
N HIS A 196 6.12 -5.88 28.19
CA HIS A 196 7.14 -4.86 28.44
C HIS A 196 6.75 -3.54 27.77
N PRO A 197 5.73 -2.81 28.25
CA PRO A 197 5.19 -1.63 27.56
C PRO A 197 6.20 -0.49 27.37
N THR A 198 7.25 -0.45 28.20
CA THR A 198 8.29 0.59 28.13
C THR A 198 9.44 0.26 27.18
N TRP A 199 9.45 -0.95 26.58
CA TRP A 199 10.54 -1.34 25.68
C TRP A 199 10.35 -0.69 24.31
N GLU A 200 11.41 -0.10 23.80
CA GLU A 200 11.48 0.39 22.44
C GLU A 200 11.97 -0.73 21.51
N TYR A 201 11.34 -0.86 20.35
CA TYR A 201 11.68 -1.86 19.33
C TYR A 201 12.07 -1.23 18.00
N ARG A 202 11.62 0.01 17.76
CA ARG A 202 11.84 0.68 16.47
C ARG A 202 13.31 0.99 16.20
N ASP A 203 14.10 1.22 17.25
CA ASP A 203 15.54 1.44 17.13
C ASP A 203 16.27 0.21 16.59
N ASP A 204 16.00 -0.98 17.15
CA ASP A 204 16.53 -2.25 16.65
C ASP A 204 16.01 -2.57 15.25
N GLN A 205 14.74 -2.29 14.99
CA GLN A 205 14.10 -2.51 13.69
C GLN A 205 14.69 -1.58 12.62
N LEU A 206 14.92 -0.30 12.92
CA LEU A 206 15.58 0.63 12.01
C LEU A 206 17.03 0.24 11.73
N ARG A 207 17.77 -0.17 12.76
CA ARG A 207 19.13 -0.70 12.58
C ARG A 207 19.14 -1.92 11.66
N ALA A 208 18.21 -2.86 11.86
CA ALA A 208 18.08 -4.04 11.00
C ALA A 208 17.71 -3.66 9.56
N LEU A 209 16.79 -2.70 9.36
CA LEU A 209 16.42 -2.20 8.05
C LEU A 209 17.61 -1.57 7.32
N VAL A 210 18.34 -0.67 7.97
CA VAL A 210 19.50 0.01 7.37
C VAL A 210 20.62 -0.99 7.08
N ALA A 211 20.86 -1.97 7.94
CA ALA A 211 21.84 -3.03 7.71
C ALA A 211 21.47 -3.97 6.54
N ALA A 212 20.18 -4.07 6.19
CA ALA A 212 19.70 -4.91 5.09
C ALA A 212 19.85 -4.29 3.71
N VAL A 213 20.14 -2.99 3.63
CA VAL A 213 20.29 -2.27 2.34
C VAL A 213 21.76 -2.09 1.98
N PRO A 214 22.21 -2.55 0.80
CA PRO A 214 23.59 -2.43 0.38
C PRO A 214 23.86 -1.02 -0.14
N GLY A 215 24.46 -0.16 0.67
CA GLY A 215 25.03 1.11 0.25
C GLY A 215 24.11 1.96 -0.65
N ARG A 216 24.68 2.47 -1.76
CA ARG A 216 24.05 3.50 -2.56
C ARG A 216 22.89 3.02 -3.45
N ARG A 217 22.88 1.76 -3.89
CA ARG A 217 21.87 1.25 -4.84
C ARG A 217 20.65 0.69 -4.12
N SER A 218 20.01 1.55 -3.31
CA SER A 218 18.85 1.12 -2.54
C SER A 218 17.80 2.22 -2.40
N VAL A 219 16.54 1.79 -2.27
CA VAL A 219 15.41 2.59 -1.81
C VAL A 219 14.72 1.80 -0.69
N PHE A 220 14.56 2.39 0.47
CA PHE A 220 13.88 1.75 1.57
C PHE A 220 12.95 2.72 2.29
N GLY A 221 11.92 2.19 2.90
CA GLY A 221 10.95 3.01 3.60
C GLY A 221 9.75 2.20 4.07
N GLY A 222 8.65 2.88 4.30
CA GLY A 222 7.42 2.34 4.85
C GLY A 222 6.87 3.22 5.94
N ASP A 223 5.99 2.67 6.76
CA ASP A 223 5.49 3.29 7.97
C ASP A 223 6.42 2.95 9.15
N PHE A 224 7.12 3.96 9.63
CA PHE A 224 8.06 3.79 10.74
C PHE A 224 7.45 4.06 12.11
N ASN A 225 6.20 4.53 12.16
CA ASN A 225 5.53 4.90 13.41
C ASN A 225 6.36 5.84 14.30
N LEU A 226 7.14 6.72 13.68
CA LEU A 226 8.15 7.54 14.33
C LEU A 226 8.26 8.89 13.63
N ASN A 227 8.24 9.98 14.38
CA ASN A 227 8.52 11.31 13.84
C ASN A 227 9.99 11.46 13.44
N PRO A 228 10.34 12.41 12.54
CA PRO A 228 11.72 12.70 12.18
C PRO A 228 12.59 13.02 13.41
N PRO A 229 13.89 12.71 13.41
CA PRO A 229 14.77 13.11 14.49
C PRO A 229 14.89 14.64 14.53
N GLY A 230 14.78 15.22 15.72
CA GLY A 230 14.89 16.65 15.90
C GLY A 230 14.76 17.04 17.37
N ALA A 231 15.10 18.27 17.72
CA ALA A 231 15.14 18.76 19.09
C ALA A 231 13.80 18.68 19.86
N ARG A 232 12.69 18.59 19.13
CA ARG A 232 11.34 18.49 19.71
C ARG A 232 10.80 17.07 19.74
N ASN A 233 11.54 16.08 19.23
CA ASN A 233 11.11 14.69 19.21
C ASN A 233 11.81 13.92 20.33
N ALA A 234 11.07 13.60 21.41
CA ALA A 234 11.60 12.81 22.52
C ALA A 234 12.11 11.43 22.09
N SER A 235 11.59 10.88 20.99
CA SER A 235 12.03 9.60 20.41
C SER A 235 13.10 9.77 19.32
N GLY A 236 13.72 10.94 19.20
CA GLY A 236 14.79 11.19 18.22
C GLY A 236 15.98 10.26 18.33
N TRP A 237 16.27 9.75 19.51
CA TRP A 237 17.34 8.79 19.80
C TRP A 237 17.11 7.41 19.15
N VAL A 238 15.88 7.08 18.79
CA VAL A 238 15.50 5.83 18.08
C VAL A 238 16.13 5.75 16.69
N TRP A 239 16.40 6.92 16.07
CA TRP A 239 16.97 6.98 14.74
C TRP A 239 18.46 6.63 14.75
N PRO A 240 18.92 5.61 14.00
CA PRO A 240 20.34 5.44 13.76
C PRO A 240 20.83 6.60 12.89
N SER A 241 21.94 7.23 13.29
CA SER A 241 22.52 8.39 12.59
C SER A 241 22.74 8.09 11.10
N VAL A 242 23.21 6.88 10.79
CA VAL A 242 23.47 6.43 9.42
C VAL A 242 22.28 6.54 8.48
N ALA A 243 21.02 6.53 8.99
CA ALA A 243 19.83 6.66 8.15
C ALA A 243 19.81 7.99 7.42
N TYR A 244 20.23 9.08 8.06
CA TYR A 244 20.28 10.41 7.48
C TYR A 244 21.70 10.82 7.02
N ASP A 245 22.75 10.16 7.50
CA ASP A 245 24.12 10.47 7.11
C ASP A 245 24.48 9.83 5.77
N ALA A 246 24.03 8.58 5.54
CA ALA A 246 24.37 7.82 4.34
C ALA A 246 23.29 7.88 3.24
N TYR A 247 22.05 8.24 3.61
CA TYR A 247 20.91 8.24 2.69
C TYR A 247 20.19 9.59 2.68
N ARG A 248 19.41 9.82 1.63
CA ARG A 248 18.54 10.98 1.47
C ARG A 248 17.09 10.59 1.66
N GLU A 249 16.41 11.24 2.58
CA GLU A 249 14.98 11.07 2.76
C GLU A 249 14.21 11.84 1.66
N CYS A 250 12.99 11.39 1.34
CA CYS A 250 12.14 11.92 0.28
C CYS A 250 11.95 13.43 0.40
N ASP A 251 11.54 13.94 1.57
CA ASP A 251 11.29 15.37 1.80
C ASP A 251 12.55 16.18 2.05
N GLN A 252 13.67 15.54 2.32
CA GLN A 252 14.91 16.21 2.69
C GLN A 252 15.46 17.08 1.55
N GLY A 253 15.48 18.40 1.75
CA GLY A 253 16.06 19.37 0.81
C GLY A 253 17.58 19.46 0.93
N ALA A 254 18.10 19.59 2.14
CA ALA A 254 19.54 19.62 2.48
C ALA A 254 19.93 18.50 3.41
N ALA A 255 21.21 18.21 3.55
CA ALA A 255 21.71 17.11 4.39
C ALA A 255 21.30 17.22 5.86
N SER A 256 21.21 18.43 6.39
CA SER A 256 20.78 18.74 7.76
C SER A 256 19.27 18.88 7.93
N ASP A 257 18.51 18.88 6.82
CA ASP A 257 17.06 19.10 6.86
C ASP A 257 16.36 17.89 7.51
N ARG A 258 15.56 18.18 8.51
CA ARG A 258 14.70 17.22 9.22
C ARG A 258 13.23 17.67 9.18
N SER A 259 12.96 18.79 8.49
CA SER A 259 11.59 19.22 8.23
C SER A 259 10.92 18.23 7.28
N ALA A 260 9.64 18.02 7.46
CA ALA A 260 8.94 17.04 6.68
C ALA A 260 7.44 17.33 6.62
N ARG A 261 6.85 17.04 5.48
CA ARG A 261 5.40 17.11 5.30
C ARG A 261 4.72 15.99 6.09
N PRO A 262 3.63 16.29 6.81
CA PRO A 262 2.85 15.24 7.48
C PRO A 262 2.38 14.17 6.50
N THR A 263 2.49 12.92 6.92
CA THR A 263 2.03 11.75 6.15
C THR A 263 0.85 11.05 6.79
N HIS A 264 0.45 11.45 8.00
CA HIS A 264 -0.71 10.93 8.70
C HIS A 264 -1.69 12.06 9.03
N VAL A 265 -2.98 11.75 9.16
CA VAL A 265 -4.05 12.73 9.47
C VAL A 265 -3.86 13.44 10.81
N SER A 266 -3.14 12.82 11.75
CA SER A 266 -2.77 13.44 13.04
C SER A 266 -1.76 14.59 12.92
N GLY A 267 -1.28 14.91 11.73
CA GLY A 267 -0.25 15.92 11.50
C GLY A 267 1.18 15.42 11.68
N HIS A 268 1.38 14.13 11.99
CA HIS A 268 2.70 13.53 12.11
C HIS A 268 3.25 13.04 10.76
N LYS A 269 4.58 13.03 10.63
CA LYS A 269 5.26 12.28 9.60
C LYS A 269 5.63 10.91 10.16
N LEU A 270 5.02 9.86 9.63
CA LEU A 270 5.23 8.47 10.04
C LEU A 270 5.79 7.63 8.90
N ASP A 271 5.54 8.04 7.66
CA ASP A 271 5.95 7.31 6.46
C ASP A 271 7.17 7.96 5.81
N TYR A 272 8.07 7.12 5.32
CA TYR A 272 9.37 7.53 4.81
C TYR A 272 9.75 6.78 3.55
N LEU A 273 10.58 7.42 2.72
CA LEU A 273 11.39 6.81 1.67
C LEU A 273 12.80 7.38 1.75
N PHE A 274 13.77 6.51 1.86
CA PHE A 274 15.21 6.82 1.86
C PHE A 274 15.89 6.21 0.66
N THR A 275 16.94 6.86 0.16
CA THR A 275 17.74 6.35 -0.96
C THR A 275 19.19 6.79 -0.86
N GLY A 276 20.09 5.93 -1.32
CA GLY A 276 21.48 6.29 -1.61
C GLY A 276 21.70 6.73 -3.06
N LEU A 277 20.68 6.64 -3.92
CA LEU A 277 20.72 7.08 -5.32
C LEU A 277 20.41 8.57 -5.46
N PRO A 278 20.82 9.21 -6.58
CA PRO A 278 20.41 10.60 -6.85
C PRO A 278 18.89 10.72 -6.92
N LYS A 279 18.31 11.48 -5.99
CA LYS A 279 16.89 11.78 -5.91
C LYS A 279 16.54 12.94 -6.82
N SER A 280 15.51 12.81 -7.65
CA SER A 280 15.05 13.86 -8.57
C SER A 280 13.69 14.44 -8.21
N ALA A 281 12.84 13.70 -7.50
CA ALA A 281 11.53 14.18 -7.08
C ALA A 281 11.04 13.48 -5.80
N CYS A 282 10.22 14.21 -5.04
CA CYS A 282 9.47 13.68 -3.89
C CYS A 282 8.07 14.31 -3.87
N THR A 283 7.05 13.48 -3.73
CA THR A 283 5.64 13.92 -3.68
C THR A 283 4.91 13.22 -2.54
N VAL A 284 4.15 13.98 -1.77
CA VAL A 284 3.19 13.46 -0.78
C VAL A 284 1.79 13.59 -1.38
N ARG A 285 0.99 12.52 -1.36
CA ARG A 285 -0.35 12.48 -1.95
C ARG A 285 -1.37 11.97 -0.95
N ASP A 286 -2.43 12.72 -0.76
CA ASP A 286 -3.63 12.21 -0.12
C ASP A 286 -4.33 11.22 -1.07
N THR A 287 -4.63 10.04 -0.57
CA THR A 287 -5.34 9.01 -1.33
C THR A 287 -6.85 9.09 -1.15
N GLY A 288 -7.32 9.78 -0.10
CA GLY A 288 -8.71 9.90 0.31
C GLY A 288 -9.33 8.60 0.85
N VAL A 289 -8.52 7.54 1.07
CA VAL A 289 -8.99 6.21 1.50
C VAL A 289 -8.05 5.54 2.49
N SER A 290 -7.31 6.32 3.24
CA SER A 290 -6.46 5.93 4.36
C SER A 290 -6.26 7.15 5.26
N ASP A 291 -5.96 6.93 6.51
CA ASP A 291 -5.44 7.95 7.42
C ASP A 291 -3.98 8.32 7.15
N HIS A 292 -3.29 7.53 6.31
CA HIS A 292 -1.96 7.82 5.80
C HIS A 292 -1.99 8.37 4.36
N ARG A 293 -1.07 9.29 4.08
CA ARG A 293 -0.76 9.79 2.75
C ARG A 293 0.33 8.95 2.11
N ALA A 294 0.26 8.78 0.80
CA ALA A 294 1.30 8.10 0.04
C ALA A 294 2.47 9.04 -0.26
N LEU A 295 3.70 8.51 -0.20
CA LEU A 295 4.89 9.17 -0.72
C LEU A 295 5.31 8.52 -2.04
N LEU A 296 5.77 9.35 -2.98
CA LEU A 296 6.43 8.90 -4.21
C LEU A 296 7.80 9.57 -4.31
N MET A 297 8.83 8.76 -4.53
CA MET A 297 10.19 9.23 -4.76
C MET A 297 10.72 8.71 -6.09
N ARG A 298 11.23 9.62 -6.92
CA ARG A 298 11.92 9.26 -8.16
C ARG A 298 13.43 9.37 -7.95
N VAL A 299 14.14 8.34 -8.38
CA VAL A 299 15.60 8.25 -8.30
C VAL A 299 16.20 7.93 -9.66
N ALA A 300 17.43 8.40 -9.92
CA ALA A 300 18.21 7.97 -11.06
C ALA A 300 18.90 6.63 -10.74
N THR A 301 18.89 5.70 -11.70
CA THR A 301 19.46 4.35 -11.56
C THR A 301 20.79 4.18 -12.31
N ARG A 302 21.22 5.23 -13.02
CA ARG A 302 22.51 5.33 -13.74
C ARG A 302 23.24 6.59 -13.33
#